data_008c08d159c0dbc44b42e432a6dc31fb
#
_entry.id   008c08d159c0dbc44b42e432a6dc31fb
#
_cell.length_a   1.000
_cell.length_b   1.000
_cell.length_c   1.000
_cell.angle_alpha   90.00
_cell.angle_beta   90.00
_cell.angle_gamma   90.00
#
_symmetry.space_group_name_H-M   'P 1'
#
loop_
_entity.id
_entity.type
_entity.pdbx_description
1 polymer ?
#
loop_
_entity_poly.entity_id
_entity_poly.type
_entity_poly.pdbx_seq_one_letter_code
_entity_poly.pdbx_strand_id
1 'polypeptide(L)'
;MATATLMPSNGKVLSTKDGTVVFSPAGTNYEMHLNSPAFAGPLDSPVKGIVRVKPKKIWTVPSGGLFISPIFGPPKTIQGRIRSLDEEQMVIHAGGSIVVELPEDANLYDLANGPLRVGAMVNVTAFRGATFEMVR
;
A
#
# COMPACT_ATOMS: atom_id res chain seq x y z
N MET A 1 7.38 -18.74 -13.34
CA MET A 1 7.68 -17.89 -12.18
C MET A 1 6.37 -17.45 -11.53
N ALA A 2 6.25 -17.70 -10.26
CA ALA A 2 5.06 -17.27 -9.54
C ALA A 2 5.18 -15.77 -9.22
N THR A 3 4.20 -14.99 -9.64
CA THR A 3 4.12 -13.58 -9.27
C THR A 3 3.06 -13.40 -8.20
N ALA A 4 3.28 -12.47 -7.29
CA ALA A 4 2.26 -12.11 -6.32
C ALA A 4 1.01 -11.64 -7.05
N THR A 5 -0.14 -12.14 -6.61
CA THR A 5 -1.41 -11.67 -7.13
C THR A 5 -1.60 -10.22 -6.71
N LEU A 6 -1.77 -9.34 -7.70
CA LEU A 6 -2.11 -7.96 -7.41
C LEU A 6 -3.53 -7.92 -6.88
N MET A 7 -3.68 -7.38 -5.68
CA MET A 7 -4.99 -7.24 -5.04
C MET A 7 -5.37 -5.78 -5.04
N PRO A 8 -6.38 -5.39 -5.83
CA PRO A 8 -6.83 -4.01 -5.81
C PRO A 8 -7.48 -3.66 -4.48
N SER A 9 -7.34 -2.43 -4.08
CA SER A 9 -8.04 -1.87 -2.94
C SER A 9 -9.39 -1.34 -3.41
N ASN A 10 -10.45 -1.68 -2.70
CA ASN A 10 -11.77 -1.10 -2.94
C ASN A 10 -11.84 0.24 -2.21
N GLY A 11 -12.47 1.22 -2.82
CA GLY A 11 -12.64 2.52 -2.17
C GLY A 11 -13.22 3.56 -3.11
N LYS A 12 -12.93 4.82 -2.82
CA LYS A 12 -13.39 5.95 -3.62
C LYS A 12 -12.26 6.93 -3.82
N VAL A 13 -12.21 7.54 -5.00
CA VAL A 13 -11.38 8.72 -5.22
C VAL A 13 -12.27 9.93 -4.89
N LEU A 14 -11.89 10.67 -3.86
CA LEU A 14 -12.69 11.79 -3.37
C LEU A 14 -12.44 13.06 -4.17
N SER A 15 -11.21 13.27 -4.63
CA SER A 15 -10.85 14.46 -5.39
C SER A 15 -9.57 14.21 -6.18
N THR A 16 -9.32 15.07 -7.17
CA THR A 16 -8.07 15.07 -7.94
C THR A 16 -7.58 16.51 -8.07
N LYS A 17 -6.27 16.68 -8.06
CA LYS A 17 -5.64 17.97 -8.29
C LYS A 17 -4.19 17.77 -8.74
N ASP A 18 -3.86 18.32 -9.91
CA ASP A 18 -2.48 18.34 -10.42
C ASP A 18 -1.81 16.97 -10.45
N GLY A 19 -2.53 15.95 -10.92
CA GLY A 19 -2.00 14.59 -11.03
C GLY A 19 -2.00 13.82 -9.71
N THR A 20 -2.55 14.38 -8.65
CA THR A 20 -2.69 13.71 -7.35
C THR A 20 -4.16 13.38 -7.11
N VAL A 21 -4.42 12.16 -6.66
CA VAL A 21 -5.76 11.75 -6.25
C VAL A 21 -5.78 11.57 -4.73
N VAL A 22 -6.94 11.81 -4.13
CA VAL A 22 -7.20 11.48 -2.73
C VAL A 22 -8.07 10.23 -2.73
N PHE A 23 -7.49 9.10 -2.34
CA PHE A 23 -8.17 7.81 -2.33
C PHE A 23 -8.49 7.38 -0.91
N SER A 24 -9.74 7.03 -0.67
CA SER A 24 -10.19 6.51 0.62
C SER A 24 -10.57 5.03 0.48
N PRO A 25 -9.79 4.11 1.10
CA PRO A 25 -10.16 2.70 1.10
C PRO A 25 -11.51 2.49 1.80
N ALA A 26 -12.30 1.56 1.27
CA ALA A 26 -13.63 1.27 1.80
C ALA A 26 -13.56 0.82 3.26
N GLY A 27 -14.48 1.30 4.07
CA GLY A 27 -14.56 0.96 5.49
C GLY A 27 -13.55 1.67 6.37
N THR A 28 -12.83 2.64 5.83
CA THR A 28 -11.83 3.42 6.58
C THR A 28 -12.11 4.90 6.47
N ASN A 29 -11.44 5.69 7.32
CA ASN A 29 -11.42 7.14 7.22
C ASN A 29 -10.08 7.66 6.70
N TYR A 30 -9.25 6.78 6.12
CA TYR A 30 -8.01 7.20 5.49
C TYR A 30 -8.28 7.98 4.21
N GLU A 31 -7.48 9.01 3.98
CA GLU A 31 -7.50 9.80 2.75
C GLU A 31 -6.08 9.89 2.24
N MET A 32 -5.69 8.92 1.42
CA MET A 32 -4.33 8.81 0.91
C MET A 32 -4.14 9.70 -0.30
N HIS A 33 -3.08 10.51 -0.27
CA HIS A 33 -2.67 11.32 -1.41
C HIS A 33 -1.72 10.50 -2.27
N LEU A 34 -2.14 10.17 -3.47
CA LEU A 34 -1.42 9.26 -4.36
C LEU A 34 -1.23 9.92 -5.72
N ASN A 35 -0.11 9.62 -6.37
CA ASN A 35 0.13 10.11 -7.72
C ASN A 35 -0.66 9.26 -8.73
N SER A 36 -1.45 9.93 -9.56
CA SER A 36 -2.22 9.27 -10.60
C SER A 36 -2.57 10.26 -11.70
N PRO A 37 -1.58 10.72 -12.47
CA PRO A 37 -1.80 11.78 -13.46
C PRO A 37 -2.75 11.38 -14.59
N ALA A 38 -2.90 10.08 -14.83
CA ALA A 38 -3.80 9.59 -15.88
C ALA A 38 -5.19 9.21 -15.37
N PHE A 39 -5.49 9.48 -14.10
CA PHE A 39 -6.80 9.12 -13.55
C PHE A 39 -7.91 9.89 -14.25
N ALA A 40 -8.90 9.16 -14.78
CA ALA A 40 -10.06 9.73 -15.46
C ALA A 40 -11.36 9.04 -15.01
N GLY A 41 -11.35 8.43 -13.84
CA GLY A 41 -12.50 7.73 -13.32
C GLY A 41 -13.48 8.64 -12.57
N PRO A 42 -14.55 8.05 -12.03
CA PRO A 42 -15.55 8.81 -11.29
C PRO A 42 -15.01 9.28 -9.95
N LEU A 43 -15.53 10.40 -9.47
CA LEU A 43 -15.27 10.89 -8.12
C LEU A 43 -16.40 10.46 -7.19
N ASP A 44 -16.04 10.17 -5.95
CA ASP A 44 -16.98 9.84 -4.88
C ASP A 44 -17.89 8.64 -5.23
N SER A 45 -17.37 7.73 -6.02
CA SER A 45 -18.06 6.50 -6.43
C SER A 45 -17.13 5.30 -6.22
N PRO A 46 -17.68 4.12 -5.92
CA PRO A 46 -16.84 2.94 -5.69
C PRO A 46 -15.96 2.61 -6.90
N VAL A 47 -14.67 2.47 -6.63
CA VAL A 47 -13.67 2.04 -7.62
C VAL A 47 -12.74 1.02 -6.99
N LYS A 48 -12.00 0.32 -7.85
CA LYS A 48 -10.90 -0.56 -7.43
C LYS A 48 -9.61 0.02 -7.97
N GLY A 49 -8.60 0.07 -7.15
CA GLY A 49 -7.31 0.60 -7.58
C GLY A 49 -6.14 -0.09 -6.94
N ILE A 50 -5.02 -0.04 -7.62
CA ILE A 50 -3.76 -0.58 -7.12
C ILE A 50 -2.98 0.57 -6.51
N VAL A 51 -2.71 0.46 -5.21
CA VAL A 51 -1.89 1.42 -4.48
C VAL A 51 -0.49 0.83 -4.35
N ARG A 52 0.52 1.52 -4.86
CA ARG A 52 1.92 1.06 -4.82
C ARG A 52 2.78 2.02 -4.04
N VAL A 53 3.64 1.47 -3.20
CA VAL A 53 4.63 2.25 -2.45
C VAL A 53 6.02 1.67 -2.64
N LYS A 54 7.04 2.54 -2.54
CA LYS A 54 8.44 2.14 -2.51
C LYS A 54 8.92 2.28 -1.07
N PRO A 55 9.40 1.19 -0.45
CA PRO A 55 9.77 1.23 0.95
C PRO A 55 11.16 1.82 1.17
N LYS A 56 11.30 2.56 2.29
CA LYS A 56 12.59 2.96 2.83
C LYS A 56 13.14 1.87 3.70
N LYS A 57 12.27 1.19 4.45
CA LYS A 57 12.63 0.10 5.33
C LYS A 57 11.42 -0.79 5.60
N ILE A 58 11.68 -2.06 5.78
CA ILE A 58 10.68 -3.08 6.07
C ILE A 58 11.09 -3.82 7.33
N TRP A 59 10.19 -3.89 8.31
CA TRP A 59 10.40 -4.67 9.54
C TRP A 59 9.33 -5.75 9.65
N THR A 60 9.73 -6.95 10.08
CA THR A 60 8.75 -7.89 10.60
C THR A 60 8.49 -7.55 12.07
N VAL A 61 7.23 -7.63 12.48
CA VAL A 61 6.83 -7.32 13.86
C VAL A 61 6.06 -8.50 14.44
N PRO A 62 6.14 -8.73 15.77
CA PRO A 62 5.48 -9.90 16.38
C PRO A 62 3.96 -9.76 16.43
N SER A 63 3.47 -8.53 16.59
CA SER A 63 2.04 -8.24 16.68
C SER A 63 1.81 -6.75 16.50
N GLY A 64 0.56 -6.37 16.37
CA GLY A 64 0.17 -4.98 16.24
C GLY A 64 -1.11 -4.83 15.47
N GLY A 65 -1.65 -3.62 15.45
CA GLY A 65 -2.83 -3.29 14.67
C GLY A 65 -2.51 -3.06 13.21
N LEU A 66 -3.53 -3.05 12.39
CA LEU A 66 -3.42 -2.67 10.98
C LEU A 66 -3.61 -1.16 10.88
N PHE A 67 -2.68 -0.46 10.24
CA PHE A 67 -2.83 0.98 10.09
C PHE A 67 -2.03 1.54 8.92
N ILE A 68 -2.46 2.72 8.46
CA ILE A 68 -1.74 3.55 7.51
C ILE A 68 -1.61 4.93 8.17
N SER A 69 -0.43 5.49 8.18
CA SER A 69 -0.16 6.80 8.77
C SER A 69 0.51 7.71 7.74
N PRO A 70 0.12 8.97 7.62
CA PRO A 70 -0.96 9.64 8.35
C PRO A 70 -2.34 9.24 7.85
N ILE A 71 -3.37 9.57 8.60
CA ILE A 71 -4.76 9.35 8.16
C ILE A 71 -5.08 10.17 6.92
N PHE A 72 -4.53 11.37 6.84
CA PHE A 72 -4.69 12.29 5.72
C PHE A 72 -3.32 12.69 5.18
N GLY A 73 -3.07 12.39 3.92
CA GLY A 73 -1.82 12.77 3.25
C GLY A 73 -1.14 11.60 2.57
N PRO A 74 0.09 11.80 2.06
CA PRO A 74 0.86 10.71 1.47
C PRO A 74 1.17 9.63 2.51
N PRO A 75 0.99 8.35 2.19
CA PRO A 75 1.28 7.29 3.14
C PRO A 75 2.78 7.26 3.48
N LYS A 76 3.11 7.26 4.77
CA LYS A 76 4.48 7.25 5.27
C LYS A 76 4.84 5.98 6.00
N THR A 77 3.92 5.49 6.83
CA THR A 77 4.12 4.27 7.60
C THR A 77 2.90 3.39 7.43
N ILE A 78 3.13 2.12 7.13
CA ILE A 78 2.07 1.16 6.88
C ILE A 78 2.37 -0.08 7.70
N GLN A 79 1.43 -0.53 8.52
CA GLN A 79 1.55 -1.78 9.25
C GLN A 79 0.39 -2.69 8.85
N GLY A 80 0.71 -3.88 8.41
CA GLY A 80 -0.30 -4.80 7.94
C GLY A 80 0.21 -6.22 7.79
N ARG A 81 -0.70 -7.11 7.36
CA ARG A 81 -0.38 -8.51 7.12
C ARG A 81 -0.10 -8.75 5.65
N ILE A 82 0.92 -9.56 5.38
CA ILE A 82 1.24 -9.97 4.02
C ILE A 82 0.15 -10.92 3.52
N ARG A 83 -0.45 -10.58 2.39
CA ARG A 83 -1.47 -11.39 1.72
C ARG A 83 -0.95 -12.13 0.52
N SER A 84 0.08 -11.58 -0.12
CA SER A 84 0.68 -12.15 -1.31
C SER A 84 2.15 -11.75 -1.34
N LEU A 85 3.01 -12.61 -1.84
CA LEU A 85 4.46 -12.38 -1.81
C LEU A 85 5.13 -13.08 -2.97
N ASP A 86 5.99 -12.36 -3.69
CA ASP A 86 6.93 -12.96 -4.63
C ASP A 86 8.29 -12.29 -4.47
N GLU A 87 9.21 -12.50 -5.42
CA GLU A 87 10.56 -11.96 -5.32
C GLU A 87 10.64 -10.45 -5.51
N GLU A 88 9.65 -9.85 -6.17
CA GLU A 88 9.68 -8.44 -6.56
C GLU A 88 8.77 -7.56 -5.71
N GLN A 89 7.69 -8.13 -5.18
CA GLN A 89 6.69 -7.35 -4.46
C GLN A 89 5.92 -8.17 -3.45
N MET A 90 5.34 -7.48 -2.50
CA MET A 90 4.37 -8.07 -1.59
C MET A 90 3.11 -7.21 -1.56
N VAL A 91 1.98 -7.84 -1.28
CA VAL A 91 0.72 -7.15 -1.04
C VAL A 91 0.42 -7.27 0.44
N ILE A 92 0.26 -6.14 1.11
CA ILE A 92 -0.09 -6.10 2.53
C ILE A 92 -1.49 -5.53 2.70
N HIS A 93 -2.18 -6.01 3.72
CA HIS A 93 -3.50 -5.50 4.09
C HIS A 93 -3.37 -4.67 5.35
N ALA A 94 -3.70 -3.38 5.26
CA ALA A 94 -3.56 -2.41 6.34
C ALA A 94 -4.74 -1.45 6.39
N GLY A 95 -5.96 -1.96 6.21
CA GLY A 95 -7.16 -1.15 6.00
C GLY A 95 -7.56 -1.11 4.53
N GLY A 96 -6.63 -1.37 3.65
CA GLY A 96 -6.78 -1.58 2.22
C GLY A 96 -5.58 -2.34 1.73
N SER A 97 -5.64 -2.85 0.51
CA SER A 97 -4.51 -3.59 -0.08
C SER A 97 -3.48 -2.62 -0.61
N ILE A 98 -2.24 -2.78 -0.19
CA ILE A 98 -1.09 -1.95 -0.59
C ILE A 98 -0.04 -2.84 -1.21
N VAL A 99 0.39 -2.51 -2.42
CA VAL A 99 1.49 -3.21 -3.08
C VAL A 99 2.80 -2.54 -2.70
N VAL A 100 3.70 -3.30 -2.10
CA VAL A 100 5.02 -2.83 -1.69
C VAL A 100 6.07 -3.44 -2.60
N GLU A 101 6.83 -2.61 -3.29
CA GLU A 101 7.96 -3.07 -4.10
C GLU A 101 9.08 -3.52 -3.17
N LEU A 102 9.61 -4.72 -3.37
CA LEU A 102 10.66 -5.25 -2.49
C LEU A 102 12.03 -4.76 -2.96
N PRO A 103 12.78 -4.04 -2.10
CA PRO A 103 14.11 -3.57 -2.46
C PRO A 103 15.12 -4.70 -2.50
N GLU A 104 16.13 -4.58 -3.35
CA GLU A 104 17.20 -5.55 -3.44
C GLU A 104 18.22 -5.41 -2.30
N ASP A 105 18.31 -4.22 -1.71
CA ASP A 105 19.28 -3.93 -0.64
C ASP A 105 18.83 -4.60 0.66
N ALA A 106 19.61 -5.60 1.10
CA ALA A 106 19.33 -6.35 2.32
C ALA A 106 19.34 -5.47 3.58
N ASN A 107 20.03 -4.33 3.56
CA ASN A 107 20.07 -3.43 4.70
C ASN A 107 18.74 -2.73 4.97
N LEU A 108 17.82 -2.75 4.00
CA LEU A 108 16.50 -2.15 4.15
C LEU A 108 15.49 -3.07 4.87
N TYR A 109 15.92 -4.28 5.23
CA TYR A 109 15.08 -5.24 5.93
C TYR A 109 15.54 -5.44 7.36
N ASP A 110 14.61 -5.47 8.29
CA ASP A 110 14.84 -5.94 9.65
C ASP A 110 13.87 -7.09 9.91
N LEU A 111 14.38 -8.30 9.83
CA LEU A 111 13.58 -9.52 9.95
C LEU A 111 13.74 -10.18 11.32
N ALA A 112 14.02 -9.40 12.35
CA ALA A 112 14.25 -9.91 13.71
C ALA A 112 13.07 -10.73 14.25
N ASN A 113 11.86 -10.49 13.75
CA ASN A 113 10.65 -11.21 14.17
C ASN A 113 10.21 -12.26 13.15
N GLY A 114 11.13 -12.74 12.34
CA GLY A 114 10.89 -13.79 11.37
C GLY A 114 10.97 -13.31 9.93
N PRO A 115 10.96 -14.25 8.96
CA PRO A 115 11.06 -13.91 7.55
C PRO A 115 9.75 -13.32 7.02
N LEU A 116 9.84 -12.67 5.86
CA LEU A 116 8.65 -12.28 5.11
C LEU A 116 7.95 -13.54 4.63
N ARG A 117 6.67 -13.66 4.92
CA ARG A 117 5.83 -14.77 4.46
C ARG A 117 4.38 -14.34 4.52
N VAL A 118 3.52 -15.01 3.77
CA VAL A 118 2.07 -14.75 3.81
C VAL A 118 1.59 -14.97 5.25
N GLY A 119 0.84 -14.01 5.78
CA GLY A 119 0.34 -14.02 7.14
C GLY A 119 1.22 -13.30 8.15
N ALA A 120 2.48 -12.99 7.80
CA ALA A 120 3.36 -12.25 8.70
C ALA A 120 2.91 -10.80 8.82
N MET A 121 3.12 -10.21 9.99
CA MET A 121 2.87 -8.79 10.22
C MET A 121 4.14 -8.01 9.90
N VAL A 122 4.01 -6.95 9.13
CA VAL A 122 5.12 -6.09 8.76
C VAL A 122 4.80 -4.62 8.98
N ASN A 123 5.84 -3.85 9.23
CA ASN A 123 5.78 -2.41 9.26
C ASN A 123 6.66 -1.89 8.13
N VAL A 124 6.13 -1.00 7.32
CA VAL A 124 6.83 -0.43 6.17
C VAL A 124 6.88 1.08 6.30
N THR A 125 8.08 1.64 6.20
CA THR A 125 8.26 3.08 6.03
C THR A 125 8.43 3.34 4.55
N ALA A 126 7.62 4.22 3.98
CA ALA A 126 7.57 4.44 2.54
C ALA A 126 8.17 5.77 2.13
N PHE A 127 8.75 5.80 0.92
CA PHE A 127 9.12 7.05 0.26
C PHE A 127 7.87 7.78 -0.20
N ARG A 128 7.99 9.07 -0.43
CA ARG A 128 6.96 9.85 -1.14
C ARG A 128 6.83 9.33 -2.57
N GLY A 129 5.68 9.58 -3.18
CA GLY A 129 5.46 9.18 -4.57
C GLY A 129 4.66 7.90 -4.72
N ALA A 130 3.95 7.47 -3.68
CA ALA A 130 3.01 6.38 -3.80
C ALA A 130 2.04 6.65 -4.95
N THR A 131 1.69 5.62 -5.70
CA THR A 131 0.87 5.74 -6.90
C THR A 131 -0.46 5.02 -6.78
N PHE A 132 -1.41 5.45 -7.60
CA PHE A 132 -2.72 4.84 -7.70
C PHE A 132 -3.02 4.54 -9.17
N GLU A 133 -3.47 3.32 -9.44
CA GLU A 133 -3.88 2.90 -10.77
C GLU A 133 -5.26 2.26 -10.68
N MET A 134 -6.26 2.90 -11.30
CA MET A 134 -7.62 2.36 -11.30
C MET A 134 -7.67 1.08 -12.14
N VAL A 135 -8.31 0.05 -11.59
CA VAL A 135 -8.55 -1.22 -12.26
C VAL A 135 -9.94 -1.19 -12.87
N ARG A 136 -10.01 -1.60 -14.13
CA ARG A 136 -11.27 -1.62 -14.87
C ARG A 136 -11.80 -3.03 -15.07
#